data_f9e73409f19dff84010bd87a4d7cac5e
#
_entry.id   f9e73409f19dff84010bd87a4d7cac5e
#
_cell.length_a   1.000
_cell.length_b   1.000
_cell.length_c   1.000
_cell.angle_alpha   90.00
_cell.angle_beta   90.00
_cell.angle_gamma   90.00
#
_symmetry.space_group_name_H-M   'P 1'
#
loop_
_entity.id
_entity.type
_entity.pdbx_description
1 polymer ?
#
loop_
_entity_poly.entity_id
_entity_poly.type
_entity_poly.pdbx_seq_one_letter_code
_entity_poly.pdbx_strand_id
1 'polypeptide(L)'
;MLHNAPIRTKLIASLLGPLLVLAVVGLVGIRQNQAESHRAARSTAFARLAAGLAPLIHELQAERSLSISYIDSDRKAWGQRLAEQRRRLDRVAASYRASAERLGADDRLLAEKIEYGLAELGRLGQQRQAIDTAPVRPQDLEVGPSIELHEEEGEEDLENAVENGHGPIDTPGKALEQYTDTISDLLDINTEIAPGSNDEALLKGVAASVALARAKDFADAQRSLMQRVYAARRFQGAEHTRLGALVAAETIYQAQFEANATQAQHDFFEDMVSGDDVEAVDRYLEAALGSGTTQPRLGVPAQDWFDAMTVKLDRMRTVEERLSGDVIATSSAIQRGADRRALLYSLLLAAGLVLALVLALITARSLIRPMRRLEAAAEETAEHRLPGVVQRLQEGEQVDLQVESAPRWMAELVAITSPDRRSSTVRMRSSLTVMVSNQSWAGTPSL
;
A
#
# COMPACT_ATOMS: atom_id res chain seq x y z
N MET A 1 -36.69 16.52 -31.01
CA MET A 1 -37.82 16.16 -30.13
C MET A 1 -38.19 17.21 -29.08
N LEU A 2 -37.35 18.22 -28.77
CA LEU A 2 -37.62 19.26 -27.76
C LEU A 2 -38.36 20.51 -28.27
N HIS A 3 -38.69 20.57 -29.59
CA HIS A 3 -39.26 21.80 -30.16
C HIS A 3 -40.72 22.03 -29.75
N ASN A 4 -41.48 20.98 -29.46
CA ASN A 4 -42.92 21.04 -29.08
C ASN A 4 -43.17 20.81 -27.58
N ALA A 5 -42.11 20.76 -26.73
CA ALA A 5 -42.28 20.55 -25.33
C ALA A 5 -42.74 21.86 -24.60
N PRO A 6 -43.65 21.79 -23.61
CA PRO A 6 -44.07 22.96 -22.87
C PRO A 6 -42.86 23.62 -22.18
N ILE A 7 -42.95 24.96 -22.04
CA ILE A 7 -41.85 25.79 -21.50
C ILE A 7 -41.33 25.25 -20.15
N ARG A 8 -42.21 24.67 -19.31
CA ARG A 8 -41.86 23.99 -18.05
C ARG A 8 -40.86 22.88 -18.25
N THR A 9 -41.06 22.03 -19.28
CA THR A 9 -40.17 20.88 -19.58
C THR A 9 -38.81 21.35 -20.08
N LYS A 10 -38.76 22.43 -20.87
CA LYS A 10 -37.50 23.02 -21.37
C LYS A 10 -36.67 23.61 -20.22
N LEU A 11 -37.32 24.30 -19.27
CA LEU A 11 -36.69 24.87 -18.08
C LEU A 11 -36.18 23.77 -17.12
N ILE A 12 -36.98 22.72 -16.88
CA ILE A 12 -36.57 21.59 -16.07
C ILE A 12 -35.38 20.88 -16.73
N ALA A 13 -35.40 20.67 -18.03
CA ALA A 13 -34.30 20.02 -18.74
C ALA A 13 -32.99 20.84 -18.71
N SER A 14 -33.06 22.17 -18.80
CA SER A 14 -31.90 23.06 -18.73
C SER A 14 -31.28 23.12 -17.33
N LEU A 15 -32.04 22.87 -16.26
CA LEU A 15 -31.57 22.81 -14.89
C LEU A 15 -31.11 21.40 -14.48
N LEU A 16 -31.77 20.36 -15.00
CA LEU A 16 -31.40 18.96 -14.73
C LEU A 16 -30.08 18.56 -15.40
N GLY A 17 -29.75 19.10 -16.59
CA GLY A 17 -28.53 18.78 -17.30
C GLY A 17 -27.24 19.03 -16.49
N PRO A 18 -26.98 20.25 -16.02
CA PRO A 18 -25.83 20.56 -15.17
C PRO A 18 -25.81 19.80 -13.84
N LEU A 19 -26.97 19.58 -13.22
CA LEU A 19 -27.09 18.80 -11.98
C LEU A 19 -26.70 17.33 -12.21
N LEU A 20 -27.12 16.73 -13.31
CA LEU A 20 -26.79 15.36 -13.66
C LEU A 20 -25.29 15.22 -13.96
N VAL A 21 -24.70 16.17 -14.68
CA VAL A 21 -23.25 16.21 -14.92
C VAL A 21 -22.48 16.31 -13.59
N LEU A 22 -22.90 17.22 -12.69
CA LEU A 22 -22.28 17.37 -11.38
C LEU A 22 -22.38 16.07 -10.56
N ALA A 23 -23.54 15.42 -10.59
CA ALA A 23 -23.75 14.15 -9.88
C ALA A 23 -22.88 13.02 -10.45
N VAL A 24 -22.76 12.92 -11.79
CA VAL A 24 -21.91 11.91 -12.44
C VAL A 24 -20.43 12.14 -12.14
N VAL A 25 -19.94 13.37 -12.32
CA VAL A 25 -18.54 13.73 -12.02
C VAL A 25 -18.24 13.50 -10.53
N GLY A 26 -19.17 13.87 -9.67
CA GLY A 26 -19.02 13.63 -8.24
C GLY A 26 -19.00 12.15 -7.86
N LEU A 27 -19.86 11.33 -8.49
CA LEU A 27 -19.88 9.88 -8.26
C LEU A 27 -18.58 9.21 -8.72
N VAL A 28 -18.05 9.64 -9.88
CA VAL A 28 -16.74 9.15 -10.36
C VAL A 28 -15.62 9.55 -9.38
N GLY A 29 -15.60 10.80 -8.91
CA GLY A 29 -14.64 11.28 -7.94
C GLY A 29 -14.70 10.52 -6.60
N ILE A 30 -15.91 10.22 -6.10
CA ILE A 30 -16.09 9.42 -4.88
C ILE A 30 -15.53 8.01 -5.09
N ARG A 31 -15.85 7.36 -6.21
CA ARG A 31 -15.35 5.99 -6.50
C ARG A 31 -13.83 5.93 -6.60
N GLN A 32 -13.20 6.92 -7.24
CA GLN A 32 -11.74 7.00 -7.31
C GLN A 32 -11.11 7.17 -5.93
N ASN A 33 -11.62 8.10 -5.11
CA ASN A 33 -11.12 8.30 -3.76
C ASN A 33 -11.35 7.10 -2.84
N GLN A 34 -12.48 6.38 -2.98
CA GLN A 34 -12.71 5.14 -2.25
C GLN A 34 -11.71 4.05 -2.65
N ALA A 35 -11.40 3.91 -3.95
CA ALA A 35 -10.41 2.95 -4.41
C ALA A 35 -9.01 3.27 -3.85
N GLU A 36 -8.61 4.53 -3.76
CA GLU A 36 -7.35 4.95 -3.13
C GLU A 36 -7.34 4.65 -1.62
N SER A 37 -8.43 4.94 -0.92
CA SER A 37 -8.58 4.62 0.51
C SER A 37 -8.48 3.11 0.77
N HIS A 38 -9.14 2.28 -0.04
CA HIS A 38 -9.06 0.82 0.06
C HIS A 38 -7.63 0.30 -0.21
N ARG A 39 -6.94 0.82 -1.22
CA ARG A 39 -5.54 0.44 -1.48
C ARG A 39 -4.63 0.80 -0.31
N ALA A 40 -4.77 2.01 0.23
CA ALA A 40 -3.98 2.46 1.37
C ALA A 40 -4.29 1.65 2.64
N ALA A 41 -5.55 1.28 2.88
CA ALA A 41 -5.96 0.41 3.98
C ALA A 41 -5.35 -0.99 3.84
N ARG A 42 -5.36 -1.55 2.63
CA ARG A 42 -4.71 -2.82 2.32
C ARG A 42 -3.20 -2.77 2.58
N SER A 43 -2.50 -1.75 2.07
CA SER A 43 -1.08 -1.53 2.34
C SER A 43 -0.77 -1.49 3.84
N THR A 44 -1.60 -0.80 4.62
CA THR A 44 -1.46 -0.75 6.09
C THR A 44 -1.69 -2.11 6.74
N ALA A 45 -2.64 -2.91 6.25
CA ALA A 45 -2.92 -4.25 6.77
C ALA A 45 -1.74 -5.20 6.50
N PHE A 46 -1.19 -5.20 5.28
CA PHE A 46 0.01 -5.97 4.95
C PHE A 46 1.24 -5.51 5.75
N ALA A 47 1.45 -4.22 5.94
CA ALA A 47 2.54 -3.71 6.78
C ALA A 47 2.44 -4.21 8.24
N ARG A 48 1.23 -4.29 8.79
CA ARG A 48 0.99 -4.86 10.13
C ARG A 48 1.20 -6.37 10.16
N LEU A 49 0.78 -7.09 9.14
CA LEU A 49 1.05 -8.52 9.01
C LEU A 49 2.55 -8.79 8.96
N ALA A 50 3.29 -8.10 8.10
CA ALA A 50 4.73 -8.21 7.97
C ALA A 50 5.47 -7.91 9.28
N ALA A 51 5.10 -6.83 9.97
CA ALA A 51 5.66 -6.51 11.29
C ALA A 51 5.34 -7.58 12.35
N GLY A 52 4.20 -8.25 12.26
CA GLY A 52 3.84 -9.39 13.10
C GLY A 52 4.63 -10.66 12.77
N LEU A 53 5.06 -10.82 11.50
CA LEU A 53 5.87 -11.95 11.04
C LEU A 53 7.36 -11.81 11.37
N ALA A 54 7.90 -10.61 11.44
CA ALA A 54 9.33 -10.38 11.68
C ALA A 54 9.86 -11.08 12.94
N PRO A 55 9.20 -11.03 14.12
CA PRO A 55 9.60 -11.82 15.29
C PRO A 55 9.54 -13.33 15.06
N LEU A 56 8.53 -13.80 14.31
CA LEU A 56 8.36 -15.21 13.99
C LEU A 56 9.50 -15.71 13.11
N ILE A 57 9.83 -14.99 12.05
CA ILE A 57 10.94 -15.29 11.14
C ILE A 57 12.26 -15.35 11.93
N HIS A 58 12.51 -14.39 12.79
CA HIS A 58 13.72 -14.38 13.63
C HIS A 58 13.84 -15.63 14.51
N GLU A 59 12.77 -16.05 15.17
CA GLU A 59 12.80 -17.24 16.02
C GLU A 59 12.90 -18.54 15.19
N LEU A 60 12.35 -18.57 13.95
CA LEU A 60 12.53 -19.67 12.99
C LEU A 60 13.99 -19.77 12.53
N GLN A 61 14.63 -18.66 12.18
CA GLN A 61 16.05 -18.59 11.82
C GLN A 61 16.93 -19.13 12.98
N ALA A 62 16.65 -18.68 14.21
CA ALA A 62 17.38 -19.14 15.38
C ALA A 62 17.16 -20.64 15.66
N GLU A 63 15.94 -21.17 15.49
CA GLU A 63 15.67 -22.60 15.65
C GLU A 63 16.35 -23.42 14.55
N ARG A 64 16.31 -22.97 13.27
CA ARG A 64 17.03 -23.58 12.15
C ARG A 64 18.53 -23.73 12.48
N SER A 65 19.16 -22.63 12.86
CA SER A 65 20.61 -22.61 13.17
C SER A 65 21.00 -23.51 14.34
N LEU A 66 20.19 -23.50 15.41
CA LEU A 66 20.43 -24.40 16.56
C LEU A 66 20.15 -25.85 16.22
N SER A 67 19.19 -26.14 15.33
CA SER A 67 18.91 -27.49 14.84
C SER A 67 20.09 -28.04 14.06
N ILE A 68 20.70 -27.25 13.18
CA ILE A 68 21.93 -27.60 12.46
C ILE A 68 23.04 -27.92 13.43
N SER A 69 23.29 -27.05 14.42
CA SER A 69 24.34 -27.24 15.44
C SER A 69 24.09 -28.50 16.30
N TYR A 70 22.82 -28.79 16.61
CA TYR A 70 22.42 -29.97 17.38
C TYR A 70 22.68 -31.27 16.59
N ILE A 71 22.27 -31.30 15.33
CA ILE A 71 22.48 -32.44 14.45
C ILE A 71 23.98 -32.67 14.19
N ASP A 72 24.74 -31.62 13.87
CA ASP A 72 26.16 -31.66 13.60
C ASP A 72 26.99 -32.19 14.79
N SER A 73 26.54 -31.91 16.02
CA SER A 73 27.11 -32.45 17.24
C SER A 73 26.71 -33.92 17.52
N ASP A 74 26.07 -34.61 16.59
CA ASP A 74 25.50 -35.96 16.78
C ASP A 74 24.50 -35.95 17.96
N ARG A 75 23.76 -34.86 18.11
CA ARG A 75 22.77 -34.59 19.18
C ARG A 75 23.33 -34.59 20.60
N LYS A 76 24.65 -34.45 20.76
CA LYS A 76 25.35 -34.49 22.06
C LYS A 76 25.48 -33.10 22.70
N ALA A 77 25.44 -32.05 21.91
CA ALA A 77 25.52 -30.67 22.34
C ALA A 77 24.32 -29.86 21.86
N TRP A 78 24.16 -28.64 22.37
CA TRP A 78 23.14 -27.67 21.93
C TRP A 78 21.68 -28.01 22.33
N GLY A 79 21.37 -29.22 22.82
CA GLY A 79 20.01 -29.66 23.11
C GLY A 79 19.24 -28.77 24.06
N GLN A 80 19.90 -28.24 25.12
CA GLN A 80 19.27 -27.32 26.07
C GLN A 80 18.92 -25.98 25.40
N ARG A 81 19.85 -25.40 24.63
CA ARG A 81 19.63 -24.15 23.88
C ARG A 81 18.52 -24.31 22.85
N LEU A 82 18.51 -25.42 22.11
CA LEU A 82 17.47 -25.74 21.15
C LEU A 82 16.08 -25.85 21.82
N ALA A 83 16.01 -26.52 22.96
CA ALA A 83 14.76 -26.64 23.71
C ALA A 83 14.27 -25.27 24.24
N GLU A 84 15.15 -24.37 24.66
CA GLU A 84 14.80 -23.01 25.02
C GLU A 84 14.34 -22.18 23.83
N GLN A 85 14.99 -22.34 22.67
CA GLN A 85 14.62 -21.67 21.42
C GLN A 85 13.24 -22.12 20.93
N ARG A 86 12.95 -23.41 20.94
CA ARG A 86 11.63 -23.96 20.61
C ARG A 86 10.52 -23.36 21.49
N ARG A 87 10.77 -23.20 22.79
CA ARG A 87 9.82 -22.53 23.70
C ARG A 87 9.63 -21.04 23.37
N ARG A 88 10.68 -20.35 22.88
CA ARG A 88 10.56 -18.97 22.42
C ARG A 88 9.71 -18.89 21.16
N LEU A 89 10.03 -19.71 20.16
CA LEU A 89 9.26 -19.77 18.92
C LEU A 89 7.80 -20.11 19.18
N ASP A 90 7.49 -21.07 20.07
CA ASP A 90 6.11 -21.44 20.39
C ASP A 90 5.31 -20.27 20.97
N ARG A 91 5.93 -19.44 21.83
CA ARG A 91 5.28 -18.23 22.35
C ARG A 91 5.03 -17.17 21.28
N VAL A 92 6.00 -16.95 20.40
CA VAL A 92 5.87 -15.99 19.31
C VAL A 92 4.83 -16.47 18.30
N ALA A 93 4.83 -17.76 17.95
CA ALA A 93 3.84 -18.38 17.09
C ALA A 93 2.40 -18.25 17.66
N ALA A 94 2.23 -18.42 18.98
CA ALA A 94 0.94 -18.19 19.63
C ALA A 94 0.49 -16.73 19.54
N SER A 95 1.42 -15.78 19.73
CA SER A 95 1.14 -14.35 19.56
C SER A 95 0.78 -13.99 18.12
N TYR A 96 1.47 -14.57 17.14
CA TYR A 96 1.16 -14.40 15.72
C TYR A 96 -0.26 -14.91 15.39
N ARG A 97 -0.62 -16.15 15.83
CA ARG A 97 -1.97 -16.70 15.63
C ARG A 97 -3.05 -15.76 16.15
N ALA A 98 -2.91 -15.28 17.39
CA ALA A 98 -3.86 -14.35 18.00
C ALA A 98 -3.94 -12.99 17.27
N SER A 99 -2.86 -12.56 16.63
CA SER A 99 -2.83 -11.33 15.84
C SER A 99 -3.43 -11.52 14.45
N ALA A 100 -3.15 -12.65 13.81
CA ALA A 100 -3.69 -13.06 12.53
C ALA A 100 -5.24 -13.14 12.56
N GLU A 101 -5.80 -13.72 13.62
CA GLU A 101 -7.25 -13.77 13.84
C GLU A 101 -7.90 -12.37 13.93
N ARG A 102 -7.17 -11.38 14.46
CA ARG A 102 -7.66 -9.99 14.60
C ARG A 102 -7.53 -9.16 13.33
N LEU A 103 -6.57 -9.47 12.47
CA LEU A 103 -6.36 -8.74 11.21
C LEU A 103 -7.49 -8.95 10.22
N GLY A 104 -8.28 -10.02 10.41
CA GLY A 104 -9.55 -10.26 9.72
C GLY A 104 -9.40 -10.54 8.23
N ALA A 105 -10.40 -11.19 7.68
CA ALA A 105 -10.41 -11.72 6.31
C ALA A 105 -11.18 -10.82 5.31
N ASP A 106 -11.17 -9.51 5.46
CA ASP A 106 -11.84 -8.61 4.51
C ASP A 106 -11.10 -8.55 3.16
N ASP A 107 -9.81 -8.87 3.14
CA ASP A 107 -9.00 -8.97 1.92
C ASP A 107 -8.60 -10.43 1.68
N ARG A 108 -8.96 -10.97 0.51
CA ARG A 108 -8.71 -12.38 0.16
C ARG A 108 -7.22 -12.72 0.18
N LEU A 109 -6.37 -11.87 -0.40
CA LEU A 109 -4.93 -12.13 -0.46
C LEU A 109 -4.30 -12.08 0.93
N LEU A 110 -4.72 -11.14 1.77
CA LEU A 110 -4.27 -11.07 3.16
C LEU A 110 -4.65 -12.34 3.94
N ALA A 111 -5.90 -12.81 3.77
CA ALA A 111 -6.38 -14.05 4.38
C ALA A 111 -5.56 -15.26 3.93
N GLU A 112 -5.26 -15.37 2.65
CA GLU A 112 -4.45 -16.45 2.06
C GLU A 112 -3.02 -16.46 2.63
N LYS A 113 -2.37 -15.31 2.73
CA LYS A 113 -1.03 -15.21 3.34
C LYS A 113 -1.03 -15.52 4.85
N ILE A 114 -2.08 -15.15 5.56
CA ILE A 114 -2.27 -15.52 6.97
C ILE A 114 -2.44 -17.04 7.09
N GLU A 115 -3.30 -17.64 6.27
CA GLU A 115 -3.57 -19.09 6.27
C GLU A 115 -2.29 -19.88 5.96
N TYR A 116 -1.52 -19.44 4.96
CA TYR A 116 -0.22 -20.00 4.64
C TYR A 116 0.71 -20.02 5.87
N GLY A 117 0.94 -18.87 6.51
CA GLY A 117 1.79 -18.79 7.70
C GLY A 117 1.30 -19.67 8.87
N LEU A 118 -0.01 -19.81 9.04
CA LEU A 118 -0.59 -20.70 10.06
C LEU A 118 -0.41 -22.18 9.73
N ALA A 119 -0.51 -22.57 8.45
CA ALA A 119 -0.29 -23.93 7.97
C ALA A 119 1.16 -24.36 8.21
N GLU A 120 2.13 -23.51 7.85
CA GLU A 120 3.55 -23.80 8.09
C GLU A 120 3.88 -23.95 9.58
N LEU A 121 3.30 -23.13 10.44
CA LEU A 121 3.42 -23.30 11.90
C LEU A 121 2.82 -24.62 12.40
N GLY A 122 1.86 -25.20 11.70
CA GLY A 122 1.29 -26.52 11.98
C GLY A 122 2.28 -27.65 11.72
N ARG A 123 3.27 -27.47 10.83
CA ARG A 123 4.27 -28.49 10.44
C ARG A 123 5.48 -28.54 11.37
N LEU A 124 5.68 -27.53 12.24
CA LEU A 124 6.82 -27.47 13.16
C LEU A 124 7.02 -28.74 14.00
N GLY A 125 5.92 -29.38 14.40
CA GLY A 125 5.98 -30.64 15.15
C GLY A 125 6.68 -31.77 14.37
N GLN A 126 6.39 -31.91 13.09
CA GLN A 126 7.00 -32.92 12.22
C GLN A 126 8.46 -32.59 11.92
N GLN A 127 8.79 -31.31 11.66
CA GLN A 127 10.16 -30.84 11.47
C GLN A 127 11.03 -31.15 12.70
N ARG A 128 10.57 -30.81 13.89
CA ARG A 128 11.26 -31.06 15.14
C ARG A 128 11.44 -32.55 15.41
N GLN A 129 10.44 -33.38 15.09
CA GLN A 129 10.53 -34.81 15.20
C GLN A 129 11.62 -35.38 14.31
N ALA A 130 11.68 -34.95 13.04
CA ALA A 130 12.74 -35.38 12.12
C ALA A 130 14.14 -34.97 12.60
N ILE A 131 14.28 -33.71 13.09
CA ILE A 131 15.53 -33.23 13.68
C ILE A 131 15.96 -34.08 14.89
N ASP A 132 15.05 -34.51 15.72
CA ASP A 132 15.33 -35.20 16.98
C ASP A 132 15.62 -36.70 16.77
N THR A 133 14.96 -37.35 15.81
CA THR A 133 14.92 -38.83 15.75
C THR A 133 15.41 -39.44 14.46
N ALA A 134 15.32 -38.76 13.31
CA ALA A 134 15.68 -39.37 12.03
C ALA A 134 17.20 -39.54 11.85
N PRO A 135 17.65 -40.54 11.10
CA PRO A 135 19.08 -40.73 10.83
C PRO A 135 19.66 -39.56 10.02
N VAL A 136 20.84 -39.09 10.44
CA VAL A 136 21.55 -37.97 9.81
C VAL A 136 22.45 -38.47 8.69
N ARG A 137 22.38 -37.80 7.52
CA ARG A 137 23.32 -38.02 6.41
C ARG A 137 24.14 -36.73 6.22
N PRO A 138 25.39 -36.80 5.72
CA PRO A 138 26.23 -35.60 5.53
C PRO A 138 25.56 -34.52 4.69
N GLN A 139 24.81 -34.90 3.66
CA GLN A 139 24.07 -33.98 2.79
C GLN A 139 22.90 -33.24 3.50
N ASP A 140 22.39 -33.79 4.59
CA ASP A 140 21.28 -33.18 5.33
C ASP A 140 21.68 -31.83 6.01
N LEU A 141 22.98 -31.52 6.07
CA LEU A 141 23.54 -30.32 6.65
C LEU A 141 23.91 -29.24 5.62
N GLU A 142 23.69 -29.49 4.35
CA GLU A 142 24.03 -28.55 3.25
C GLU A 142 22.88 -27.55 2.93
N VAL A 143 21.94 -27.38 3.85
CA VAL A 143 20.76 -26.57 3.66
C VAL A 143 21.02 -25.11 4.07
N GLY A 144 20.48 -24.18 3.32
CA GLY A 144 20.54 -22.74 3.59
C GLY A 144 19.90 -21.96 2.44
N PRO A 145 19.71 -20.64 2.57
CA PRO A 145 19.06 -19.86 1.55
C PRO A 145 19.73 -20.06 0.19
N SER A 146 18.90 -20.22 -0.84
CA SER A 146 19.36 -20.29 -2.21
C SER A 146 19.96 -18.96 -2.61
N ILE A 147 21.16 -18.99 -3.23
CA ILE A 147 21.81 -17.80 -3.78
C ILE A 147 21.36 -17.63 -5.24
N GLU A 148 20.20 -18.13 -5.59
CA GLU A 148 19.61 -17.86 -6.89
C GLU A 148 19.17 -16.41 -6.89
N LEU A 149 19.80 -15.61 -7.75
CA LEU A 149 19.30 -14.31 -8.15
C LEU A 149 17.95 -14.61 -8.80
N HIS A 150 16.85 -14.28 -8.13
CA HIS A 150 15.51 -14.47 -8.69
C HIS A 150 15.43 -13.78 -10.05
N GLU A 151 15.58 -14.55 -11.13
CA GLU A 151 14.94 -14.23 -12.38
C GLU A 151 13.45 -14.40 -12.10
N GLU A 152 12.64 -13.39 -12.45
CA GLU A 152 11.21 -13.32 -12.22
C GLU A 152 10.52 -14.63 -12.67
N GLU A 153 10.43 -15.60 -11.77
CA GLU A 153 9.61 -16.79 -11.96
C GLU A 153 8.15 -16.40 -11.71
N GLY A 154 7.32 -16.66 -12.72
CA GLY A 154 5.96 -16.15 -12.80
C GLY A 154 5.03 -16.74 -11.74
N GLU A 155 3.88 -16.09 -11.60
CA GLU A 155 2.76 -16.43 -10.69
C GLU A 155 2.30 -17.91 -10.76
N GLU A 156 2.67 -18.68 -11.81
CA GLU A 156 2.33 -20.10 -11.97
C GLU A 156 3.04 -21.04 -10.96
N ASP A 157 4.19 -20.63 -10.40
CA ASP A 157 4.96 -21.51 -9.50
C ASP A 157 4.45 -21.47 -8.05
N LEU A 158 3.81 -20.36 -7.63
CA LEU A 158 3.16 -20.25 -6.32
C LEU A 158 1.91 -21.16 -6.20
N GLU A 159 1.14 -21.28 -7.28
CA GLU A 159 -0.05 -22.16 -7.31
C GLU A 159 0.33 -23.64 -7.27
N ASN A 160 1.44 -24.01 -7.94
CA ASN A 160 2.01 -25.36 -7.92
C ASN A 160 2.67 -25.71 -6.57
N ALA A 161 3.26 -24.76 -5.85
CA ALA A 161 3.85 -24.98 -4.53
C ALA A 161 2.79 -25.25 -3.44
N VAL A 162 1.62 -24.62 -3.55
CA VAL A 162 0.47 -24.85 -2.64
C VAL A 162 -0.20 -26.20 -2.95
N GLU A 163 -0.25 -26.63 -4.21
CA GLU A 163 -0.89 -27.89 -4.63
C GLU A 163 0.01 -29.12 -4.46
N ASN A 164 1.33 -28.96 -4.59
CA ASN A 164 2.31 -30.01 -4.33
C ASN A 164 2.82 -29.93 -2.88
N GLY A 165 1.89 -30.11 -1.93
CA GLY A 165 2.23 -30.16 -0.51
C GLY A 165 3.55 -30.92 -0.27
N HIS A 166 4.53 -30.23 0.31
CA HIS A 166 5.85 -30.74 0.61
C HIS A 166 5.76 -32.19 1.07
N GLY A 167 6.55 -33.07 0.47
CA GLY A 167 6.53 -34.52 0.78
C GLY A 167 6.76 -34.78 2.28
N PRO A 168 6.72 -36.04 2.72
CA PRO A 168 6.89 -36.36 4.13
C PRO A 168 8.25 -35.85 4.64
N ILE A 169 8.24 -35.17 5.76
CA ILE A 169 9.44 -34.67 6.45
C ILE A 169 10.04 -35.84 7.23
N ASP A 170 10.81 -36.67 6.55
CA ASP A 170 11.34 -37.92 7.07
C ASP A 170 12.86 -37.90 7.34
N THR A 171 13.52 -36.79 7.00
CA THR A 171 14.94 -36.57 7.24
C THR A 171 15.25 -35.22 7.83
N PRO A 172 16.38 -35.07 8.56
CA PRO A 172 16.79 -33.75 9.06
C PRO A 172 17.02 -32.74 7.92
N GLY A 173 17.55 -33.16 6.78
CA GLY A 173 17.77 -32.31 5.61
C GLY A 173 16.46 -31.68 5.13
N LYS A 174 15.43 -32.50 4.89
CA LYS A 174 14.10 -32.01 4.50
C LYS A 174 13.48 -31.08 5.55
N ALA A 175 13.69 -31.37 6.85
CA ALA A 175 13.23 -30.50 7.91
C ALA A 175 13.92 -29.14 7.87
N LEU A 176 15.21 -29.09 7.61
CA LEU A 176 15.98 -27.85 7.49
C LEU A 176 15.65 -27.07 6.21
N GLU A 177 15.45 -27.77 5.09
CA GLU A 177 14.96 -27.21 3.83
C GLU A 177 13.60 -26.54 4.07
N GLN A 178 12.66 -27.23 4.68
CA GLN A 178 11.36 -26.67 5.04
C GLN A 178 11.43 -25.41 5.91
N TYR A 179 12.37 -25.34 6.89
CA TYR A 179 12.61 -24.10 7.62
C TYR A 179 13.06 -22.97 6.69
N THR A 180 13.92 -23.28 5.73
CA THR A 180 14.46 -22.29 4.78
C THR A 180 13.38 -21.77 3.86
N ASP A 181 12.56 -22.68 3.28
CA ASP A 181 11.43 -22.32 2.41
C ASP A 181 10.41 -21.48 3.17
N THR A 182 9.98 -21.94 4.35
CA THR A 182 9.05 -21.19 5.21
C THR A 182 9.58 -19.79 5.52
N ILE A 183 10.86 -19.65 5.87
CA ILE A 183 11.46 -18.33 6.13
C ILE A 183 11.45 -17.46 4.87
N SER A 184 11.81 -18.02 3.71
CA SER A 184 11.81 -17.28 2.45
C SER A 184 10.43 -16.79 2.09
N ASP A 185 9.43 -17.66 2.11
CA ASP A 185 8.05 -17.34 1.76
C ASP A 185 7.42 -16.30 2.72
N LEU A 186 7.74 -16.40 4.02
CA LEU A 186 7.31 -15.39 4.99
C LEU A 186 8.00 -14.04 4.78
N LEU A 187 9.26 -14.02 4.33
CA LEU A 187 9.96 -12.79 3.96
C LEU A 187 9.34 -12.14 2.72
N ASP A 188 8.86 -12.93 1.76
CA ASP A 188 8.25 -12.44 0.52
C ASP A 188 6.90 -11.74 0.76
N ILE A 189 6.22 -12.03 1.87
CA ILE A 189 5.02 -11.28 2.26
C ILE A 189 5.30 -9.77 2.41
N ASN A 190 6.53 -9.38 2.74
CA ASN A 190 6.90 -7.97 2.81
C ASN A 190 6.78 -7.24 1.46
N THR A 191 6.95 -7.96 0.34
CA THR A 191 6.84 -7.39 -1.01
C THR A 191 5.40 -6.98 -1.34
N GLU A 192 4.41 -7.59 -0.68
CA GLU A 192 2.98 -7.32 -0.87
C GLU A 192 2.48 -6.03 -0.18
N ILE A 193 3.33 -5.33 0.56
CA ILE A 193 2.94 -4.10 1.30
C ILE A 193 2.65 -2.95 0.34
N ALA A 194 3.43 -2.83 -0.73
CA ALA A 194 3.46 -1.64 -1.59
C ALA A 194 2.85 -1.81 -3.00
N PRO A 195 2.25 -2.94 -3.43
CA PRO A 195 1.74 -3.10 -4.79
C PRO A 195 0.75 -2.00 -5.16
N GLY A 196 1.05 -1.28 -6.24
CA GLY A 196 0.19 -0.19 -6.73
C GLY A 196 0.21 1.09 -5.90
N SER A 197 1.14 1.25 -4.96
CA SER A 197 1.42 2.53 -4.31
C SER A 197 2.26 3.41 -5.22
N ASN A 198 1.92 4.69 -5.28
CA ASN A 198 2.73 5.72 -5.94
C ASN A 198 3.49 6.59 -4.93
N ASP A 199 3.46 6.23 -3.65
CA ASP A 199 4.17 6.97 -2.60
C ASP A 199 5.62 6.50 -2.51
N GLU A 200 6.54 7.37 -2.89
CA GLU A 200 7.99 7.07 -2.93
C GLU A 200 8.55 6.71 -1.54
N ALA A 201 8.06 7.36 -0.48
CA ALA A 201 8.56 7.10 0.87
C ALA A 201 8.13 5.70 1.35
N LEU A 202 6.91 5.27 1.01
CA LEU A 202 6.45 3.91 1.31
C LEU A 202 7.24 2.88 0.50
N LEU A 203 7.41 3.09 -0.80
CA LEU A 203 8.17 2.18 -1.67
C LEU A 203 9.60 1.99 -1.18
N LYS A 204 10.31 3.08 -0.88
CA LYS A 204 11.67 3.03 -0.33
C LYS A 204 11.72 2.37 1.05
N GLY A 205 10.77 2.71 1.94
CA GLY A 205 10.72 2.12 3.28
C GLY A 205 10.50 0.60 3.25
N VAL A 206 9.63 0.11 2.35
CA VAL A 206 9.42 -1.32 2.13
C VAL A 206 10.67 -1.98 1.54
N ALA A 207 11.28 -1.37 0.50
CA ALA A 207 12.49 -1.89 -0.10
C ALA A 207 13.65 -1.99 0.90
N ALA A 208 13.83 -0.98 1.77
CA ALA A 208 14.81 -1.01 2.85
C ALA A 208 14.52 -2.14 3.86
N SER A 209 13.25 -2.32 4.25
CA SER A 209 12.85 -3.39 5.19
C SER A 209 13.09 -4.78 4.61
N VAL A 210 12.72 -5.00 3.35
CA VAL A 210 12.96 -6.28 2.63
C VAL A 210 14.46 -6.56 2.53
N ALA A 211 15.23 -5.57 2.11
CA ALA A 211 16.68 -5.71 1.95
C ALA A 211 17.36 -6.07 3.28
N LEU A 212 17.03 -5.39 4.38
CA LEU A 212 17.60 -5.72 5.69
C LEU A 212 17.21 -7.12 6.17
N ALA A 213 15.94 -7.51 5.99
CA ALA A 213 15.47 -8.84 6.36
C ALA A 213 16.18 -9.95 5.59
N ARG A 214 16.43 -9.76 4.29
CA ARG A 214 17.22 -10.67 3.47
C ARG A 214 18.70 -10.69 3.88
N ALA A 215 19.33 -9.52 4.12
CA ALA A 215 20.70 -9.45 4.64
C ALA A 215 20.84 -10.25 5.94
N LYS A 216 19.88 -10.11 6.86
CA LYS A 216 19.86 -10.87 8.11
C LYS A 216 19.71 -12.38 7.91
N ASP A 217 18.94 -12.83 6.91
CA ASP A 217 18.80 -14.25 6.63
C ASP A 217 20.12 -14.87 6.10
N PHE A 218 20.83 -14.14 5.23
CA PHE A 218 22.17 -14.56 4.79
C PHE A 218 23.19 -14.55 5.93
N ALA A 219 23.12 -13.58 6.84
CA ALA A 219 23.95 -13.57 8.04
C ALA A 219 23.64 -14.75 8.97
N ASP A 220 22.37 -15.15 9.13
CA ASP A 220 21.99 -16.35 9.88
C ASP A 220 22.53 -17.65 9.23
N ALA A 221 22.50 -17.72 7.89
CA ALA A 221 23.11 -18.82 7.17
C ALA A 221 24.63 -18.93 7.39
N GLN A 222 25.31 -17.77 7.45
CA GLN A 222 26.75 -17.73 7.82
C GLN A 222 26.95 -18.23 9.26
N ARG A 223 26.07 -17.87 10.20
CA ARG A 223 26.11 -18.36 11.59
C ARG A 223 26.13 -19.89 11.60
N SER A 224 25.21 -20.52 10.89
CA SER A 224 25.05 -21.95 10.85
C SER A 224 26.23 -22.66 10.17
N LEU A 225 26.68 -22.15 9.01
CA LEU A 225 27.81 -22.70 8.28
C LEU A 225 29.10 -22.61 9.10
N MET A 226 29.43 -21.44 9.62
CA MET A 226 30.67 -21.22 10.35
C MET A 226 30.68 -21.88 11.72
N GLN A 227 29.52 -22.05 12.37
CA GLN A 227 29.41 -22.88 13.56
C GLN A 227 29.97 -24.27 13.34
N ARG A 228 29.63 -24.91 12.23
CA ARG A 228 30.11 -26.23 11.83
C ARG A 228 31.60 -26.20 11.45
N VAL A 229 32.03 -25.23 10.66
CA VAL A 229 33.41 -25.03 10.24
C VAL A 229 34.34 -24.86 11.44
N TYR A 230 33.95 -24.00 12.42
CA TYR A 230 34.75 -23.80 13.62
C TYR A 230 34.75 -25.01 14.56
N ALA A 231 33.65 -25.77 14.65
CA ALA A 231 33.61 -27.02 15.39
C ALA A 231 34.55 -28.06 14.77
N ALA A 232 34.54 -28.18 13.44
CA ALA A 232 35.44 -29.05 12.70
C ALA A 232 36.90 -28.53 12.59
N ARG A 233 37.10 -27.22 12.91
CA ARG A 233 38.38 -26.49 12.77
C ARG A 233 38.95 -26.51 11.33
N ARG A 234 38.12 -26.69 10.34
CA ARG A 234 38.48 -26.70 8.91
C ARG A 234 37.26 -26.59 8.03
N PHE A 235 37.42 -26.10 6.83
CA PHE A 235 36.40 -26.18 5.78
C PHE A 235 36.36 -27.61 5.20
N GLN A 236 35.18 -28.05 4.83
CA GLN A 236 34.91 -29.31 4.14
C GLN A 236 34.23 -29.06 2.80
N GLY A 237 34.58 -29.80 1.76
CA GLY A 237 33.96 -29.68 0.45
C GLY A 237 33.90 -28.22 -0.07
N ALA A 238 32.73 -27.75 -0.42
CA ALA A 238 32.46 -26.41 -0.97
C ALA A 238 32.19 -25.32 0.07
N GLU A 239 32.34 -25.61 1.37
CA GLU A 239 31.95 -24.69 2.46
C GLU A 239 32.63 -23.31 2.39
N HIS A 240 33.92 -23.27 1.97
CA HIS A 240 34.63 -22.00 1.80
C HIS A 240 34.02 -21.13 0.68
N THR A 241 33.71 -21.74 -0.47
CA THR A 241 33.06 -21.05 -1.59
C THR A 241 31.68 -20.61 -1.21
N ARG A 242 30.91 -21.45 -0.48
CA ARG A 242 29.59 -21.12 0.04
C ARG A 242 29.63 -19.94 1.02
N LEU A 243 30.63 -19.92 1.92
CA LEU A 243 30.81 -18.77 2.82
C LEU A 243 31.01 -17.48 2.03
N GLY A 244 31.88 -17.49 1.02
CA GLY A 244 32.12 -16.34 0.16
C GLY A 244 30.84 -15.86 -0.53
N ALA A 245 30.02 -16.78 -1.03
CA ALA A 245 28.73 -16.47 -1.64
C ALA A 245 27.72 -15.87 -0.64
N LEU A 246 27.62 -16.43 0.58
CA LEU A 246 26.74 -15.92 1.63
C LEU A 246 27.13 -14.51 2.08
N VAL A 247 28.44 -14.25 2.24
CA VAL A 247 28.95 -12.91 2.59
C VAL A 247 28.69 -11.90 1.47
N ALA A 248 28.90 -12.31 0.20
CA ALA A 248 28.58 -11.46 -0.93
C ALA A 248 27.08 -11.13 -1.01
N ALA A 249 26.21 -12.10 -0.78
CA ALA A 249 24.77 -11.89 -0.77
C ALA A 249 24.33 -10.95 0.38
N GLU A 250 24.84 -11.14 1.59
CA GLU A 250 24.59 -10.20 2.72
C GLU A 250 25.00 -8.79 2.32
N THR A 251 26.21 -8.62 1.75
CA THR A 251 26.72 -7.31 1.34
C THR A 251 25.84 -6.64 0.27
N ILE A 252 25.36 -7.41 -0.72
CA ILE A 252 24.47 -6.91 -1.76
C ILE A 252 23.16 -6.38 -1.15
N TYR A 253 22.55 -7.16 -0.27
CA TYR A 253 21.30 -6.74 0.37
C TYR A 253 21.50 -5.60 1.38
N GLN A 254 22.64 -5.54 2.05
CA GLN A 254 22.99 -4.39 2.88
C GLN A 254 23.16 -3.12 2.04
N ALA A 255 23.82 -3.19 0.88
CA ALA A 255 23.90 -2.07 -0.05
C ALA A 255 22.53 -1.66 -0.61
N GLN A 256 21.62 -2.62 -0.83
CA GLN A 256 20.24 -2.29 -1.21
C GLN A 256 19.47 -1.60 -0.06
N PHE A 257 19.70 -2.01 1.19
CA PHE A 257 19.17 -1.31 2.35
C PHE A 257 19.65 0.14 2.40
N GLU A 258 20.97 0.37 2.29
CA GLU A 258 21.58 1.70 2.30
C GLU A 258 21.04 2.61 1.19
N ALA A 259 20.84 2.05 -0.02
CA ALA A 259 20.29 2.79 -1.15
C ALA A 259 18.82 3.24 -0.97
N ASN A 260 18.05 2.55 -0.14
CA ASN A 260 16.63 2.80 0.06
C ASN A 260 16.30 3.41 1.43
N ALA A 261 17.19 3.25 2.41
CA ALA A 261 17.02 3.80 3.75
C ALA A 261 17.10 5.32 3.77
N THR A 262 16.36 5.93 4.67
CA THR A 262 16.56 7.34 5.02
C THR A 262 17.86 7.51 5.82
N GLN A 263 18.43 8.71 5.84
CA GLN A 263 19.63 8.99 6.62
C GLN A 263 19.45 8.60 8.10
N ALA A 264 18.29 8.87 8.69
CA ALA A 264 18.00 8.52 10.08
C ALA A 264 17.92 6.99 10.32
N GLN A 265 17.51 6.21 9.31
CA GLN A 265 17.50 4.74 9.38
C GLN A 265 18.90 4.17 9.22
N HIS A 266 19.70 4.76 8.34
CA HIS A 266 21.11 4.42 8.16
C HIS A 266 21.90 4.70 9.44
N ASP A 267 21.83 5.91 10.01
CA ASP A 267 22.48 6.27 11.24
C ASP A 267 22.08 5.33 12.39
N PHE A 268 20.78 4.97 12.46
CA PHE A 268 20.29 4.03 13.47
C PHE A 268 20.84 2.61 13.27
N PHE A 269 21.00 2.17 12.02
CA PHE A 269 21.62 0.89 11.70
C PHE A 269 23.09 0.86 12.15
N GLU A 270 23.87 1.88 11.81
CA GLU A 270 25.27 1.99 12.19
C GLU A 270 25.46 2.03 13.72
N ASP A 271 24.63 2.79 14.43
CA ASP A 271 24.65 2.87 15.88
C ASP A 271 24.29 1.53 16.53
N MET A 272 23.29 0.84 16.01
CA MET A 272 22.75 -0.38 16.62
C MET A 272 23.60 -1.59 16.26
N VAL A 273 23.99 -1.76 14.98
CA VAL A 273 24.76 -2.91 14.51
C VAL A 273 26.27 -2.58 14.58
N SER A 274 26.76 -2.36 15.79
CA SER A 274 28.14 -1.96 16.11
C SER A 274 28.61 -2.58 17.42
N GLY A 275 29.88 -2.40 17.77
CA GLY A 275 30.49 -2.83 19.02
C GLY A 275 31.22 -4.16 18.96
N ASP A 276 31.85 -4.54 20.09
CA ASP A 276 32.88 -5.60 20.16
C ASP A 276 32.46 -6.95 19.54
N ASP A 277 31.21 -7.37 19.76
CA ASP A 277 30.71 -8.64 19.20
C ASP A 277 30.55 -8.59 17.70
N VAL A 278 30.04 -7.47 17.13
CA VAL A 278 29.90 -7.29 15.68
C VAL A 278 31.26 -7.23 15.03
N GLU A 279 32.20 -6.45 15.59
CA GLU A 279 33.58 -6.41 15.13
C GLU A 279 34.28 -7.77 15.22
N ALA A 280 33.94 -8.57 16.25
CA ALA A 280 34.46 -9.94 16.35
C ALA A 280 33.96 -10.81 15.21
N VAL A 281 32.67 -10.73 14.82
CA VAL A 281 32.13 -11.42 13.66
C VAL A 281 32.91 -11.07 12.39
N ASP A 282 33.13 -9.79 12.17
CA ASP A 282 33.84 -9.32 10.96
C ASP A 282 35.28 -9.85 10.92
N ARG A 283 35.99 -9.78 12.04
CA ARG A 283 37.36 -10.35 12.18
C ARG A 283 37.37 -11.88 11.93
N TYR A 284 36.38 -12.59 12.43
CA TYR A 284 36.26 -14.03 12.24
C TYR A 284 35.99 -14.42 10.78
N LEU A 285 35.10 -13.66 10.10
CA LEU A 285 34.80 -13.86 8.70
C LEU A 285 36.01 -13.52 7.80
N GLU A 286 36.70 -12.42 8.07
CA GLU A 286 37.89 -12.04 7.34
C GLU A 286 38.98 -13.08 7.47
N ALA A 287 39.24 -13.56 8.68
CA ALA A 287 40.20 -14.63 8.93
C ALA A 287 39.80 -15.95 8.23
N ALA A 288 38.52 -16.28 8.22
CA ALA A 288 38.00 -17.49 7.56
C ALA A 288 38.15 -17.42 6.03
N LEU A 289 37.76 -16.30 5.41
CA LEU A 289 37.86 -16.09 3.97
C LEU A 289 39.33 -15.99 3.50
N GLY A 290 40.18 -15.34 4.29
CA GLY A 290 41.61 -15.19 4.00
C GLY A 290 42.41 -16.50 4.16
N SER A 291 41.88 -17.52 4.82
CA SER A 291 42.58 -18.78 5.09
C SER A 291 42.75 -19.68 3.90
N GLY A 292 41.97 -19.51 2.82
CA GLY A 292 41.92 -20.36 1.63
C GLY A 292 41.40 -21.79 1.89
N THR A 293 41.27 -22.57 0.82
CA THR A 293 40.68 -23.92 0.88
C THR A 293 41.61 -24.99 1.45
N THR A 294 42.91 -24.74 1.46
CA THR A 294 43.96 -25.74 1.81
C THR A 294 44.44 -25.69 3.26
N GLN A 295 44.02 -24.70 4.00
CA GLN A 295 44.39 -24.49 5.41
C GLN A 295 43.16 -23.92 6.16
N PRO A 296 43.16 -23.89 7.39
CA PRO A 296 43.92 -24.36 8.50
C PRO A 296 43.02 -24.65 9.73
N ARG A 297 43.62 -24.91 10.83
CA ARG A 297 43.00 -24.91 12.14
C ARG A 297 42.47 -23.48 12.46
N LEU A 298 41.23 -23.24 12.12
CA LEU A 298 40.54 -22.02 12.55
C LEU A 298 40.45 -22.05 14.10
N GLY A 299 41.20 -21.15 14.75
CA GLY A 299 41.40 -21.16 16.20
C GLY A 299 40.25 -20.57 17.01
N VAL A 300 39.15 -20.19 16.34
CA VAL A 300 37.98 -19.58 17.02
C VAL A 300 37.12 -20.70 17.65
N PRO A 301 36.77 -20.61 18.93
CA PRO A 301 35.79 -21.50 19.53
C PRO A 301 34.44 -21.35 18.83
N ALA A 302 33.83 -22.45 18.44
CA ALA A 302 32.54 -22.44 17.75
C ALA A 302 31.44 -21.74 18.57
N GLN A 303 31.56 -21.80 19.90
CA GLN A 303 30.65 -21.13 20.83
C GLN A 303 30.77 -19.61 20.74
N ASP A 304 32.02 -19.09 20.72
CA ASP A 304 32.28 -17.63 20.72
C ASP A 304 31.78 -17.03 19.39
N TRP A 305 31.97 -17.74 18.28
CA TRP A 305 31.37 -17.38 16.99
C TRP A 305 29.84 -17.31 17.07
N PHE A 306 29.21 -18.36 17.58
CA PHE A 306 27.75 -18.45 17.67
C PHE A 306 27.15 -17.32 18.54
N ASP A 307 27.79 -17.05 19.67
CA ASP A 307 27.33 -16.02 20.59
C ASP A 307 27.49 -14.61 20.00
N ALA A 308 28.65 -14.28 19.40
CA ALA A 308 28.89 -13.01 18.75
C ALA A 308 27.90 -12.77 17.58
N MET A 309 27.70 -13.80 16.75
CA MET A 309 26.77 -13.71 15.63
C MET A 309 25.30 -13.58 16.10
N THR A 310 24.95 -14.20 17.22
CA THR A 310 23.63 -14.03 17.83
C THR A 310 23.39 -12.59 18.23
N VAL A 311 24.40 -11.94 18.84
CA VAL A 311 24.32 -10.51 19.17
C VAL A 311 24.14 -9.63 17.91
N LYS A 312 24.91 -9.89 16.84
CA LYS A 312 24.75 -9.17 15.55
C LYS A 312 23.32 -9.31 15.03
N LEU A 313 22.78 -10.53 15.00
CA LEU A 313 21.43 -10.80 14.48
C LEU A 313 20.33 -10.17 15.36
N ASP A 314 20.47 -10.18 16.67
CA ASP A 314 19.53 -9.52 17.60
C ASP A 314 19.52 -7.99 17.40
N ARG A 315 20.69 -7.39 17.13
CA ARG A 315 20.80 -5.97 16.80
C ARG A 315 20.19 -5.65 15.44
N MET A 316 20.44 -6.46 14.41
CA MET A 316 19.76 -6.32 13.11
C MET A 316 18.24 -6.44 13.27
N ARG A 317 17.75 -7.35 14.09
CA ARG A 317 16.32 -7.45 14.42
C ARG A 317 15.77 -6.15 15.01
N THR A 318 16.50 -5.50 15.93
CA THR A 318 16.08 -4.22 16.50
C THR A 318 15.88 -3.16 15.44
N VAL A 319 16.75 -3.15 14.42
CA VAL A 319 16.60 -2.24 13.26
C VAL A 319 15.37 -2.63 12.42
N GLU A 320 15.15 -3.92 12.15
CA GLU A 320 13.94 -4.39 11.43
C GLU A 320 12.65 -3.97 12.13
N GLU A 321 12.59 -4.06 13.47
CA GLU A 321 11.43 -3.60 14.25
C GLU A 321 11.18 -2.10 14.09
N ARG A 322 12.25 -1.30 14.02
CA ARG A 322 12.16 0.14 13.76
C ARG A 322 11.64 0.42 12.35
N LEU A 323 12.23 -0.23 11.33
CA LEU A 323 11.81 -0.08 9.93
C LEU A 323 10.35 -0.48 9.73
N SER A 324 9.93 -1.59 10.32
CA SER A 324 8.54 -2.05 10.29
C SER A 324 7.59 -1.01 10.90
N GLY A 325 7.99 -0.40 12.01
CA GLY A 325 7.26 0.71 12.63
C GLY A 325 7.13 1.92 11.71
N ASP A 326 8.21 2.30 11.02
CA ASP A 326 8.24 3.42 10.08
C ASP A 326 7.34 3.15 8.85
N VAL A 327 7.35 1.92 8.31
CA VAL A 327 6.47 1.49 7.20
C VAL A 327 5.00 1.54 7.62
N ILE A 328 4.65 1.05 8.82
CA ILE A 328 3.28 1.13 9.36
C ILE A 328 2.87 2.60 9.55
N ALA A 329 3.74 3.44 10.08
CA ALA A 329 3.46 4.86 10.30
C ALA A 329 3.19 5.57 8.96
N THR A 330 4.03 5.34 7.94
CA THR A 330 3.91 5.91 6.60
C THR A 330 2.63 5.43 5.91
N SER A 331 2.37 4.12 5.86
CA SER A 331 1.16 3.56 5.24
C SER A 331 -0.12 4.06 5.95
N SER A 332 -0.11 4.14 7.28
CA SER A 332 -1.24 4.69 8.07
C SER A 332 -1.45 6.19 7.85
N ALA A 333 -0.38 6.96 7.60
CA ALA A 333 -0.49 8.39 7.26
C ALA A 333 -1.11 8.57 5.87
N ILE A 334 -0.71 7.75 4.88
CA ILE A 334 -1.29 7.74 3.53
C ILE A 334 -2.78 7.40 3.61
N GLN A 335 -3.15 6.36 4.36
CA GLN A 335 -4.54 5.95 4.57
C GLN A 335 -5.37 7.09 5.16
N ARG A 336 -4.92 7.70 6.28
CA ARG A 336 -5.62 8.83 6.92
C ARG A 336 -5.76 10.05 5.98
N GLY A 337 -4.72 10.29 5.16
CA GLY A 337 -4.75 11.34 4.13
C GLY A 337 -5.80 11.06 3.04
N ALA A 338 -5.91 9.81 2.56
CA ALA A 338 -6.91 9.38 1.60
C ALA A 338 -8.33 9.48 2.16
N ASP A 339 -8.55 9.00 3.38
CA ASP A 339 -9.86 9.07 4.07
C ASP A 339 -10.33 10.50 4.26
N ARG A 340 -9.43 11.40 4.70
CA ARG A 340 -9.73 12.82 4.86
C ARG A 340 -10.08 13.48 3.53
N ARG A 341 -9.35 13.17 2.46
CA ARG A 341 -9.68 13.66 1.10
C ARG A 341 -11.04 13.16 0.65
N ALA A 342 -11.31 11.86 0.80
CA ALA A 342 -12.60 11.26 0.44
C ALA A 342 -13.77 11.95 1.18
N LEU A 343 -13.61 12.22 2.48
CA LEU A 343 -14.61 12.91 3.29
C LEU A 343 -14.82 14.35 2.82
N LEU A 344 -13.74 15.09 2.58
CA LEU A 344 -13.83 16.49 2.08
C LEU A 344 -14.51 16.55 0.72
N TYR A 345 -14.16 15.66 -0.23
CA TYR A 345 -14.81 15.58 -1.53
C TYR A 345 -16.30 15.25 -1.42
N SER A 346 -16.68 14.32 -0.53
CA SER A 346 -18.07 13.96 -0.28
C SER A 346 -18.87 15.15 0.29
N LEU A 347 -18.30 15.89 1.23
CA LEU A 347 -18.92 17.09 1.79
C LEU A 347 -19.06 18.22 0.77
N LEU A 348 -18.02 18.46 -0.04
CA LEU A 348 -18.06 19.48 -1.10
C LEU A 348 -19.10 19.13 -2.17
N LEU A 349 -19.20 17.85 -2.55
CA LEU A 349 -20.21 17.39 -3.49
C LEU A 349 -21.62 17.56 -2.91
N ALA A 350 -21.85 17.16 -1.67
CA ALA A 350 -23.14 17.33 -1.00
C ALA A 350 -23.54 18.82 -0.91
N ALA A 351 -22.61 19.69 -0.52
CA ALA A 351 -22.84 21.14 -0.47
C ALA A 351 -23.14 21.71 -1.86
N GLY A 352 -22.40 21.29 -2.89
CA GLY A 352 -22.63 21.68 -4.29
C GLY A 352 -24.01 21.26 -4.79
N LEU A 353 -24.44 20.04 -4.50
CA LEU A 353 -25.77 19.55 -4.85
C LEU A 353 -26.89 20.31 -4.14
N VAL A 354 -26.72 20.58 -2.84
CA VAL A 354 -27.70 21.38 -2.07
C VAL A 354 -27.79 22.81 -2.66
N LEU A 355 -26.66 23.45 -2.92
CA LEU A 355 -26.62 24.78 -3.51
C LEU A 355 -27.30 24.81 -4.88
N ALA A 356 -26.97 23.82 -5.74
CA ALA A 356 -27.59 23.70 -7.05
C ALA A 356 -29.10 23.46 -6.99
N LEU A 357 -29.57 22.66 -6.02
CA LEU A 357 -30.99 22.44 -5.77
C LEU A 357 -31.70 23.71 -5.31
N VAL A 358 -31.09 24.46 -4.39
CA VAL A 358 -31.63 25.76 -3.90
C VAL A 358 -31.73 26.76 -5.06
N LEU A 359 -30.68 26.89 -5.88
CA LEU A 359 -30.69 27.76 -7.06
C LEU A 359 -31.75 27.32 -8.06
N ALA A 360 -31.92 26.03 -8.32
CA ALA A 360 -32.96 25.49 -9.19
C ALA A 360 -34.36 25.81 -8.66
N LEU A 361 -34.59 25.69 -7.35
CA LEU A 361 -35.88 26.05 -6.73
C LEU A 361 -36.19 27.54 -6.79
N ILE A 362 -35.17 28.38 -6.56
CA ILE A 362 -35.32 29.84 -6.67
C ILE A 362 -35.69 30.24 -8.11
N THR A 363 -34.96 29.67 -9.09
CA THR A 363 -35.20 29.94 -10.52
C THR A 363 -36.57 29.42 -10.97
N ALA A 364 -36.96 28.22 -10.55
CA ALA A 364 -38.27 27.67 -10.83
C ALA A 364 -39.40 28.55 -10.25
N ARG A 365 -39.27 28.98 -8.99
CA ARG A 365 -40.24 29.85 -8.36
C ARG A 365 -40.30 31.25 -9.04
N SER A 366 -39.16 31.79 -9.41
CA SER A 366 -39.06 33.10 -10.11
C SER A 366 -39.75 33.09 -11.48
N LEU A 367 -39.73 31.97 -12.20
CA LEU A 367 -40.32 31.84 -13.51
C LEU A 367 -41.79 31.37 -13.50
N ILE A 368 -42.15 30.48 -12.58
CA ILE A 368 -43.51 29.95 -12.49
C ILE A 368 -44.52 30.99 -11.97
N ARG A 369 -44.11 31.83 -11.03
CA ARG A 369 -45.00 32.85 -10.46
C ARG A 369 -45.53 33.89 -11.48
N PRO A 370 -44.69 34.51 -12.33
CA PRO A 370 -45.17 35.43 -13.38
C PRO A 370 -46.02 34.73 -14.44
N MET A 371 -45.67 33.48 -14.83
CA MET A 371 -46.45 32.73 -15.82
C MET A 371 -47.86 32.37 -15.35
N ARG A 372 -48.04 32.01 -14.08
CA ARG A 372 -49.39 31.78 -13.52
C ARG A 372 -50.22 33.07 -13.48
N ARG A 373 -49.58 34.22 -13.25
CA ARG A 373 -50.26 35.53 -13.32
C ARG A 373 -50.69 35.88 -14.73
N LEU A 374 -49.88 35.56 -15.75
CA LEU A 374 -50.22 35.74 -17.17
C LEU A 374 -51.33 34.80 -17.61
N GLU A 375 -51.29 33.55 -17.18
CA GLU A 375 -52.35 32.55 -17.48
C GLU A 375 -53.70 32.99 -16.88
N ALA A 376 -53.72 33.41 -15.63
CA ALA A 376 -54.92 33.95 -14.96
C ALA A 376 -55.44 35.24 -15.61
N ALA A 377 -54.54 36.14 -16.02
CA ALA A 377 -54.95 37.40 -16.71
C ALA A 377 -55.48 37.13 -18.13
N ALA A 378 -54.93 36.14 -18.84
CA ALA A 378 -55.40 35.71 -20.14
C ALA A 378 -56.78 35.05 -20.07
N GLU A 379 -56.96 34.16 -19.08
CA GLU A 379 -58.23 33.47 -18.79
C GLU A 379 -59.33 34.45 -18.38
N GLU A 380 -59.05 35.39 -17.51
CA GLU A 380 -59.96 36.47 -17.15
C GLU A 380 -60.36 37.34 -18.36
N THR A 381 -59.41 37.63 -19.26
CA THR A 381 -59.67 38.39 -20.47
C THR A 381 -60.52 37.60 -21.47
N ALA A 382 -60.25 36.30 -21.64
CA ALA A 382 -60.97 35.43 -22.59
C ALA A 382 -62.39 35.09 -22.10
N GLU A 383 -62.59 34.83 -20.83
CA GLU A 383 -63.87 34.38 -20.30
C GLU A 383 -64.83 35.48 -19.88
N HIS A 384 -64.30 36.64 -19.42
CA HIS A 384 -65.14 37.69 -18.85
C HIS A 384 -65.12 38.99 -19.67
N ARG A 385 -64.00 39.41 -20.22
CA ARG A 385 -63.91 40.68 -20.93
C ARG A 385 -64.35 40.60 -22.43
N LEU A 386 -63.92 39.53 -23.13
CA LEU A 386 -64.25 39.37 -24.54
C LEU A 386 -65.75 39.15 -24.76
N PRO A 387 -66.47 38.27 -24.07
CA PRO A 387 -67.91 38.10 -24.24
C PRO A 387 -68.69 39.39 -23.96
N GLY A 388 -68.30 40.12 -22.90
CA GLY A 388 -68.96 41.38 -22.52
C GLY A 388 -68.74 42.48 -23.55
N VAL A 389 -67.59 42.60 -24.22
CA VAL A 389 -67.32 43.52 -25.29
C VAL A 389 -68.07 43.14 -26.57
N VAL A 390 -68.16 41.87 -26.92
CA VAL A 390 -68.92 41.37 -28.04
C VAL A 390 -70.40 41.62 -27.85
N GLN A 391 -70.97 41.44 -26.68
CA GLN A 391 -72.37 41.68 -26.38
C GLN A 391 -72.70 43.16 -26.47
N ARG A 392 -71.90 44.10 -25.99
CA ARG A 392 -72.07 45.55 -26.13
C ARG A 392 -71.96 46.02 -27.59
N LEU A 393 -71.07 45.44 -28.40
CA LEU A 393 -70.96 45.67 -29.82
C LEU A 393 -72.18 45.18 -30.57
N GLN A 394 -72.85 44.11 -30.15
CA GLN A 394 -74.11 43.61 -30.72
C GLN A 394 -75.28 44.53 -30.33
N GLU A 395 -75.25 45.23 -29.19
CA GLU A 395 -76.24 46.17 -28.76
C GLU A 395 -76.07 47.58 -29.34
N GLY A 396 -75.07 47.80 -30.24
CA GLY A 396 -74.87 49.06 -30.99
C GLY A 396 -74.16 50.14 -30.19
N GLU A 397 -73.56 49.83 -29.04
CA GLU A 397 -72.86 50.81 -28.20
C GLU A 397 -71.43 51.00 -28.74
N GLN A 398 -70.99 52.24 -28.93
CA GLN A 398 -69.63 52.56 -29.27
C GLN A 398 -68.73 52.26 -28.07
N VAL A 399 -68.00 51.13 -28.12
CA VAL A 399 -67.06 50.76 -27.08
C VAL A 399 -65.73 51.43 -27.40
N ASP A 400 -65.37 52.45 -26.61
CA ASP A 400 -64.08 53.08 -26.62
C ASP A 400 -63.06 52.04 -25.99
N LEU A 401 -62.28 51.42 -26.84
CA LEU A 401 -61.21 50.50 -26.43
C LEU A 401 -60.03 51.34 -25.91
N GLN A 402 -60.17 51.85 -24.68
CA GLN A 402 -58.99 52.32 -23.96
C GLN A 402 -58.10 51.11 -23.71
N VAL A 403 -57.10 50.96 -24.53
CA VAL A 403 -55.97 50.06 -24.24
C VAL A 403 -55.26 50.63 -23.03
N GLU A 404 -55.71 50.18 -21.87
CA GLU A 404 -55.03 50.49 -20.61
C GLU A 404 -53.55 50.10 -20.79
N SER A 405 -52.70 51.12 -20.71
CA SER A 405 -51.27 51.04 -20.96
C SER A 405 -50.67 49.73 -20.37
N ALA A 406 -49.96 48.97 -21.16
CA ALA A 406 -49.31 47.75 -20.73
C ALA A 406 -48.65 47.90 -19.37
N PRO A 407 -48.87 46.98 -18.47
CA PRO A 407 -48.32 47.10 -17.10
C PRO A 407 -46.82 47.34 -17.14
N ARG A 408 -46.33 48.23 -16.30
CA ARG A 408 -44.96 48.77 -16.25
C ARG A 408 -43.85 47.71 -16.41
N TRP A 409 -44.13 46.47 -16.03
CA TRP A 409 -43.21 45.33 -16.18
C TRP A 409 -43.05 44.84 -17.64
N MET A 410 -44.05 45.09 -18.53
CA MET A 410 -43.93 44.75 -19.96
C MET A 410 -43.03 45.76 -20.69
N ALA A 411 -43.02 47.02 -20.25
CA ALA A 411 -42.08 48.02 -20.76
C ALA A 411 -40.63 47.70 -20.36
N GLU A 412 -40.43 47.14 -19.18
CA GLU A 412 -39.12 46.70 -18.68
C GLU A 412 -38.61 45.44 -19.45
N LEU A 413 -39.51 44.52 -19.79
CA LEU A 413 -39.16 43.31 -20.56
C LEU A 413 -38.83 43.64 -22.03
N VAL A 414 -39.52 44.60 -22.65
CA VAL A 414 -39.22 45.10 -23.99
C VAL A 414 -37.90 45.87 -24.03
N ALA A 415 -37.56 46.59 -22.94
CA ALA A 415 -36.28 47.28 -22.81
C ALA A 415 -35.08 46.30 -22.72
N ILE A 416 -35.31 45.11 -22.15
CA ILE A 416 -34.28 44.08 -22.05
C ILE A 416 -34.10 43.27 -23.33
N THR A 417 -35.15 43.18 -24.18
CA THR A 417 -35.15 42.36 -25.41
C THR A 417 -34.96 43.12 -26.69
N SER A 418 -34.89 44.44 -26.69
CA SER A 418 -34.67 45.26 -27.89
C SER A 418 -33.18 45.42 -28.17
N PRO A 419 -32.64 44.89 -29.26
CA PRO A 419 -31.27 45.16 -29.68
C PRO A 419 -31.24 46.51 -30.43
N ASP A 420 -31.24 47.64 -29.74
CA ASP A 420 -31.06 48.92 -30.44
C ASP A 420 -29.62 49.40 -30.29
N ARG A 421 -29.02 49.47 -31.49
CA ARG A 421 -27.78 50.18 -31.73
C ARG A 421 -28.03 51.69 -31.61
N ARG A 422 -27.37 52.32 -30.70
CA ARG A 422 -26.67 53.61 -30.91
C ARG A 422 -26.04 54.14 -29.60
N SER A 423 -24.70 54.14 -29.72
CA SER A 423 -23.77 55.15 -29.15
C SER A 423 -24.22 55.97 -27.94
N SER A 424 -23.60 55.71 -26.81
CA SER A 424 -22.99 56.81 -26.02
C SER A 424 -21.90 56.25 -25.08
N THR A 425 -20.74 56.79 -25.26
CA THR A 425 -19.51 56.71 -24.50
C THR A 425 -19.75 56.84 -23.02
N VAL A 426 -19.42 55.81 -22.24
CA VAL A 426 -19.05 55.96 -20.85
C VAL A 426 -17.69 55.27 -20.65
N ARG A 427 -16.67 56.12 -20.45
CA ARG A 427 -15.35 55.72 -20.02
C ARG A 427 -15.44 55.06 -18.64
N MET A 428 -15.16 53.80 -18.52
CA MET A 428 -14.68 53.23 -17.26
C MET A 428 -13.29 52.63 -17.52
N ARG A 429 -12.28 53.33 -16.98
CA ARG A 429 -10.96 52.81 -16.78
C ARG A 429 -11.06 51.73 -15.69
N SER A 430 -10.74 50.52 -16.03
CA SER A 430 -10.22 49.57 -15.06
C SER A 430 -9.07 48.81 -15.75
N SER A 431 -7.89 49.14 -15.30
CA SER A 431 -6.63 48.48 -15.61
C SER A 431 -6.66 47.08 -15.04
N LEU A 432 -6.66 46.08 -15.93
CA LEU A 432 -6.30 44.71 -15.60
C LEU A 432 -5.03 44.37 -16.37
N THR A 433 -3.91 44.44 -15.68
CA THR A 433 -2.62 44.01 -16.18
C THR A 433 -2.57 42.48 -16.12
N VAL A 434 -2.73 41.81 -17.25
CA VAL A 434 -2.46 40.39 -17.37
C VAL A 434 -0.97 40.25 -17.73
N MET A 435 -0.17 39.79 -16.78
CA MET A 435 1.21 39.33 -17.04
C MET A 435 1.17 37.96 -17.69
N VAL A 436 1.39 37.91 -19.00
CA VAL A 436 1.71 36.66 -19.72
C VAL A 436 3.23 36.52 -19.69
N SER A 437 3.74 35.62 -18.85
CA SER A 437 5.13 35.22 -18.93
C SER A 437 5.30 34.17 -20.03
N ASN A 438 5.93 34.58 -21.10
CA ASN A 438 6.39 33.75 -22.20
C ASN A 438 7.69 33.04 -21.77
N GLN A 439 7.67 31.72 -21.55
CA GLN A 439 8.92 30.93 -21.52
C GLN A 439 9.03 30.12 -22.79
N SER A 440 9.85 30.64 -23.67
CA SER A 440 10.38 29.96 -24.85
C SER A 440 11.36 28.86 -24.43
N TRP A 441 11.05 27.62 -24.78
CA TRP A 441 12.01 26.52 -24.80
C TRP A 441 12.67 26.48 -26.19
N ALA A 442 13.95 26.74 -26.23
CA ALA A 442 14.79 26.37 -27.37
C ALA A 442 16.17 25.95 -26.86
N GLY A 443 16.62 24.78 -27.29
CA GLY A 443 18.04 24.41 -27.18
C GLY A 443 18.29 22.96 -26.79
N THR A 444 18.20 22.07 -27.72
CA THR A 444 18.90 20.79 -27.86
C THR A 444 20.40 20.98 -28.12
N PRO A 445 21.16 19.88 -28.35
CA PRO A 445 21.65 18.81 -27.46
C PRO A 445 23.17 18.66 -27.58
N SER A 446 23.67 17.57 -27.04
CA SER A 446 24.95 16.89 -27.31
C SER A 446 25.97 16.88 -26.16
N LEU A 447 26.13 15.80 -25.55
CA LEU A 447 27.11 14.71 -25.59
C LEU A 447 26.81 13.75 -24.46
#